data_85e1f7784c4729679efe7508074fc259
#
_entry.id   85e1f7784c4729679efe7508074fc259
#
_cell.length_a   1.000
_cell.length_b   1.000
_cell.length_c   1.000
_cell.angle_alpha   90.00
_cell.angle_beta   90.00
_cell.angle_gamma   90.00
#
_symmetry.space_group_name_H-M   'P 1'
#
loop_
_entity.id
_entity.type
_entity.pdbx_description
1 polymer ?
#
loop_
_entity_poly.entity_id
_entity_poly.type
_entity_poly.pdbx_seq_one_letter_code
_entity_poly.pdbx_strand_id
1 'polypeptide(L)'
;MSDIVIDASCVLSFLLNQDGSENIVSIVGMNKLVAPSCLPFEIGNAISKLIKRKIISVYEGVSVFHEFARIPIRLIEPDIPNSIVIAGEADSYAYDCYYLNIASQMLLPLFTYDDKMKKTAEKRGIKCL
;
A
#
# COMPACT_ATOMS: atom_id res chain seq x y z
N MET A 1 10.85 -16.65 5.37
CA MET A 1 10.39 -15.42 4.71
C MET A 1 9.01 -15.65 4.11
N SER A 2 8.06 -14.83 4.46
CA SER A 2 6.70 -14.91 3.94
C SER A 2 6.42 -13.67 3.08
N ASP A 3 5.40 -13.79 2.24
CA ASP A 3 4.94 -12.66 1.43
C ASP A 3 3.94 -11.86 2.26
N ILE A 4 3.95 -10.55 2.09
CA ILE A 4 2.97 -9.64 2.71
C ILE A 4 2.46 -8.65 1.68
N VAL A 5 1.19 -8.27 1.82
CA VAL A 5 0.63 -7.18 1.03
C VAL A 5 0.93 -5.87 1.76
N ILE A 6 1.57 -4.94 1.07
CA ILE A 6 1.92 -3.63 1.64
C ILE A 6 1.12 -2.55 0.90
N ASP A 7 0.54 -1.61 1.64
CA ASP A 7 -0.21 -0.53 1.02
C ASP A 7 0.64 0.72 0.78
N ALA A 8 0.05 1.67 0.06
CA ALA A 8 0.75 2.90 -0.32
C ALA A 8 1.16 3.74 0.89
N SER A 9 0.36 3.75 1.97
CA SER A 9 0.68 4.56 3.15
C SER A 9 1.98 4.09 3.82
N CYS A 10 2.18 2.79 3.88
CA CYS A 10 3.39 2.21 4.44
C CYS A 10 4.61 2.49 3.57
N VAL A 11 4.46 2.33 2.25
CA VAL A 11 5.54 2.61 1.31
C VAL A 11 5.98 4.06 1.38
N LEU A 12 5.02 4.99 1.39
CA LEU A 12 5.31 6.42 1.48
C LEU A 12 5.97 6.79 2.80
N SER A 13 5.50 6.21 3.90
CA SER A 13 6.10 6.42 5.21
C SER A 13 7.58 6.03 5.23
N PHE A 14 7.91 4.91 4.60
CA PHE A 14 9.29 4.45 4.46
C PHE A 14 10.11 5.41 3.61
N LEU A 15 9.60 5.77 2.42
CA LEU A 15 10.31 6.63 1.48
C LEU A 15 10.56 8.03 2.02
N LEU A 16 9.62 8.58 2.78
CA LEU A 16 9.68 9.93 3.33
C LEU A 16 10.28 9.95 4.74
N ASN A 17 10.71 8.80 5.25
CA ASN A 17 11.31 8.66 6.56
C ASN A 17 10.42 9.24 7.67
N GLN A 18 9.13 8.96 7.59
CA GLN A 18 8.14 9.40 8.57
C GLN A 18 8.15 8.54 9.83
N ASP A 19 7.39 8.95 10.85
CA ASP A 19 7.22 8.17 12.07
C ASP A 19 6.70 6.77 11.74
N GLY A 20 7.29 5.75 12.36
CA GLY A 20 6.94 4.36 12.10
C GLY A 20 7.74 3.71 10.97
N SER A 21 8.61 4.45 10.26
CA SER A 21 9.42 3.90 9.19
C SER A 21 10.36 2.76 9.65
N GLU A 22 10.75 2.78 10.91
CA GLU A 22 11.59 1.73 11.51
C GLU A 22 10.90 0.37 11.47
N ASN A 23 9.59 0.35 11.75
CA ASN A 23 8.80 -0.88 11.67
C ASN A 23 8.75 -1.40 10.24
N ILE A 24 8.65 -0.50 9.27
CA ILE A 24 8.65 -0.87 7.86
C ILE A 24 9.97 -1.48 7.45
N VAL A 25 11.08 -0.88 7.86
CA VAL A 25 12.42 -1.41 7.57
C VAL A 25 12.56 -2.85 8.08
N SER A 26 12.08 -3.11 9.30
CA SER A 26 12.10 -4.45 9.88
C SER A 26 11.25 -5.43 9.05
N ILE A 27 10.05 -5.04 8.67
CA ILE A 27 9.14 -5.91 7.92
C ILE A 27 9.65 -6.14 6.50
N VAL A 28 10.11 -5.09 5.81
CA VAL A 28 10.65 -5.18 4.44
C VAL A 28 11.89 -6.07 4.40
N GLY A 29 12.76 -5.99 5.41
CA GLY A 29 13.96 -6.80 5.48
C GLY A 29 13.71 -8.29 5.67
N MET A 30 12.52 -8.66 6.18
CA MET A 30 12.21 -10.04 6.51
C MET A 30 11.20 -10.70 5.57
N ASN A 31 10.54 -9.93 4.71
CA ASN A 31 9.42 -10.43 3.90
C ASN A 31 9.52 -9.98 2.45
N LYS A 32 8.88 -10.76 1.58
CA LYS A 32 8.67 -10.34 0.20
C LYS A 32 7.41 -9.48 0.13
N LEU A 33 7.48 -8.41 -0.65
CA LEU A 33 6.39 -7.45 -0.74
C LEU A 33 5.53 -7.71 -1.97
N VAL A 34 4.23 -7.61 -1.78
CA VAL A 34 3.22 -7.78 -2.82
C VAL A 34 2.27 -6.59 -2.77
N ALA A 35 1.81 -6.12 -3.90
CA ALA A 35 0.84 -5.03 -3.96
C ALA A 35 0.03 -5.10 -5.26
N PRO A 36 -1.13 -4.43 -5.31
CA PRO A 36 -1.87 -4.31 -6.56
C PRO A 36 -1.08 -3.51 -7.59
N SER A 37 -1.34 -3.79 -8.87
CA SER A 37 -0.69 -3.10 -9.99
C SER A 37 -0.90 -1.58 -10.00
N CYS A 38 -1.89 -1.08 -9.28
CA CYS A 38 -2.15 0.36 -9.16
C CYS A 38 -1.20 1.09 -8.19
N LEU A 39 -0.40 0.37 -7.42
CA LEU A 39 0.47 1.00 -6.42
C LEU A 39 1.37 2.11 -6.99
N PRO A 40 2.07 1.94 -8.12
CA PRO A 40 2.90 3.02 -8.64
C PRO A 40 2.11 4.28 -8.96
N PHE A 41 0.88 4.15 -9.45
CA PHE A 41 0.02 5.29 -9.75
C PHE A 41 -0.42 6.01 -8.47
N GLU A 42 -0.72 5.28 -7.42
CA GLU A 42 -1.07 5.85 -6.12
C GLU A 42 0.12 6.60 -5.51
N ILE A 43 1.33 6.04 -5.62
CA ILE A 43 2.55 6.68 -5.15
C ILE A 43 2.77 7.99 -5.89
N GLY A 44 2.65 7.99 -7.23
CA GLY A 44 2.78 9.20 -8.02
C GLY A 44 1.77 10.26 -7.63
N ASN A 45 0.52 9.86 -7.41
CA ASN A 45 -0.52 10.80 -7.00
C ASN A 45 -0.24 11.40 -5.62
N ALA A 46 0.20 10.58 -4.68
CA ALA A 46 0.54 11.06 -3.32
C ALA A 46 1.71 12.04 -3.36
N ILE A 47 2.73 11.76 -4.16
CA ILE A 47 3.86 12.68 -4.35
C ILE A 47 3.38 14.00 -4.94
N SER A 48 2.49 13.97 -5.93
CA SER A 48 1.96 15.18 -6.53
C SER A 48 1.21 16.06 -5.52
N LYS A 49 0.51 15.45 -4.58
CA LYS A 49 -0.15 16.20 -3.50
C LYS A 49 0.85 16.90 -2.59
N LEU A 50 1.96 16.26 -2.28
CA LEU A 50 3.02 16.88 -1.47
C LEU A 50 3.65 18.08 -2.20
N ILE A 51 3.83 17.97 -3.51
CA ILE A 51 4.34 19.06 -4.34
C ILE A 51 3.36 20.23 -4.32
N LYS A 52 2.07 19.97 -4.51
CA LYS A 52 1.03 21.02 -4.50
C LYS A 52 0.94 21.74 -3.16
N ARG A 53 1.18 21.02 -2.07
CA ARG A 53 1.22 21.58 -0.71
C ARG A 53 2.55 22.24 -0.39
N LYS A 54 3.48 22.26 -1.34
CA LYS A 54 4.81 22.85 -1.20
C LYS A 54 5.65 22.23 -0.07
N ILE A 55 5.39 20.96 0.21
CA ILE A 55 6.16 20.20 1.18
C ILE A 55 7.47 19.72 0.57
N ILE A 56 7.42 19.31 -0.69
CA ILE A 56 8.60 18.94 -1.46
C ILE A 56 8.56 19.61 -2.83
N SER A 57 9.74 19.75 -3.46
CA SER A 57 9.86 20.28 -4.81
C SER A 57 9.50 19.20 -5.84
N VAL A 58 9.27 19.61 -7.08
CA VAL A 58 9.07 18.68 -8.20
C VAL A 58 10.28 17.76 -8.34
N TYR A 59 11.47 18.33 -8.23
CA TYR A 59 12.72 17.58 -8.35
C TYR A 59 12.83 16.49 -7.26
N GLU A 60 12.54 16.88 -6.02
CA GLU A 60 12.52 15.94 -4.91
C GLU A 60 11.46 14.84 -5.10
N GLY A 61 10.29 15.21 -5.60
CA GLY A 61 9.22 14.25 -5.87
C GLY A 61 9.61 13.19 -6.89
N VAL A 62 10.25 13.60 -7.98
CA VAL A 62 10.74 12.66 -8.99
C VAL A 62 11.80 11.74 -8.39
N SER A 63 12.69 12.29 -7.58
CA SER A 63 13.72 11.51 -6.89
C SER A 63 13.11 10.46 -5.96
N VAL A 64 12.08 10.82 -5.21
CA VAL A 64 11.37 9.89 -4.32
C VAL A 64 10.75 8.74 -5.14
N PHE A 65 10.16 9.04 -6.29
CA PHE A 65 9.58 7.99 -7.12
C PHE A 65 10.65 7.03 -7.66
N HIS A 66 11.82 7.56 -8.03
CA HIS A 66 12.93 6.69 -8.45
C HIS A 66 13.39 5.77 -7.32
N GLU A 67 13.40 6.26 -6.09
CA GLU A 67 13.68 5.41 -4.92
C GLU A 67 12.62 4.33 -4.75
N PHE A 68 11.35 4.69 -4.90
CA PHE A 68 10.26 3.72 -4.87
C PHE A 68 10.47 2.62 -5.92
N ALA A 69 10.81 2.99 -7.13
CA ALA A 69 10.99 2.03 -8.24
C ALA A 69 12.12 1.02 -7.97
N ARG A 70 13.01 1.30 -7.01
CA ARG A 70 14.08 0.38 -6.63
C ARG A 70 13.66 -0.63 -5.58
N ILE A 71 12.50 -0.45 -4.96
CA ILE A 71 12.00 -1.41 -3.97
C ILE A 71 11.42 -2.61 -4.71
N PRO A 72 11.87 -3.84 -4.41
CA PRO A 72 11.37 -5.03 -5.10
C PRO A 72 9.98 -5.40 -4.57
N ILE A 73 8.95 -4.89 -5.22
CA ILE A 73 7.55 -5.18 -4.90
C ILE A 73 6.95 -5.92 -6.09
N ARG A 74 6.38 -7.10 -5.83
CA ARG A 74 5.66 -7.86 -6.84
C ARG A 74 4.28 -7.23 -7.03
N LEU A 75 4.01 -6.75 -8.25
CA LEU A 75 2.73 -6.12 -8.58
C LEU A 75 1.79 -7.17 -9.19
N ILE A 76 0.56 -7.21 -8.69
CA ILE A 76 -0.44 -8.20 -9.08
C ILE A 76 -1.72 -7.48 -9.49
N GLU A 77 -2.33 -7.95 -10.58
CA GLU A 77 -3.63 -7.44 -11.00
C GLU A 77 -4.71 -7.86 -10.01
N PRO A 78 -5.46 -6.93 -9.42
CA PRO A 78 -6.57 -7.29 -8.54
C PRO A 78 -7.77 -7.77 -9.37
N ASP A 79 -8.64 -8.54 -8.73
CA ASP A 79 -9.96 -8.84 -9.25
C ASP A 79 -10.83 -7.60 -9.03
N ILE A 80 -10.99 -6.79 -10.06
CA ILE A 80 -11.70 -5.51 -9.94
C ILE A 80 -13.17 -5.70 -9.59
N PRO A 81 -13.94 -6.58 -10.26
CA PRO A 81 -15.33 -6.80 -9.86
C PRO A 81 -15.48 -7.21 -8.39
N ASN A 82 -14.65 -8.11 -7.89
CA ASN A 82 -14.69 -8.51 -6.48
C ASN A 82 -14.33 -7.35 -5.56
N SER A 83 -13.37 -6.53 -5.96
CA SER A 83 -12.98 -5.33 -5.19
C SER A 83 -14.14 -4.32 -5.09
N ILE A 84 -14.92 -4.19 -6.15
CA ILE A 84 -16.13 -3.34 -6.14
C ILE A 84 -17.14 -3.87 -5.13
N VAL A 85 -17.32 -5.19 -5.07
CA VAL A 85 -18.23 -5.81 -4.08
C VAL A 85 -17.75 -5.49 -2.66
N ILE A 86 -16.47 -5.65 -2.40
CA ILE A 86 -15.89 -5.33 -1.09
C ILE A 86 -16.12 -3.85 -0.76
N ALA A 87 -15.90 -2.95 -1.72
CA ALA A 87 -16.09 -1.51 -1.53
C ALA A 87 -17.53 -1.17 -1.16
N GLY A 88 -18.50 -1.81 -1.81
CA GLY A 88 -19.90 -1.62 -1.50
C GLY A 88 -20.29 -2.09 -0.10
N GLU A 89 -19.80 -3.23 0.31
CA GLU A 89 -20.06 -3.81 1.64
C GLU A 89 -19.39 -3.01 2.76
N ALA A 90 -18.19 -2.52 2.51
CA ALA A 90 -17.39 -1.83 3.52
C ALA A 90 -17.60 -0.31 3.54
N ASP A 91 -18.43 0.22 2.66
CA ASP A 91 -18.60 1.66 2.48
C ASP A 91 -17.25 2.34 2.28
N SER A 92 -16.48 1.84 1.34
CA SER A 92 -15.12 2.26 1.07
C SER A 92 -14.92 2.48 -0.43
N TYR A 93 -13.75 2.99 -0.81
CA TYR A 93 -13.39 3.17 -2.20
C TYR A 93 -12.65 1.95 -2.75
N ALA A 94 -12.75 1.73 -4.06
CA ALA A 94 -12.19 0.56 -4.71
C ALA A 94 -10.65 0.46 -4.56
N TYR A 95 -9.94 1.58 -4.53
CA TYR A 95 -8.48 1.55 -4.39
C TYR A 95 -8.03 0.81 -3.13
N ASP A 96 -8.64 1.10 -1.98
CA ASP A 96 -8.33 0.39 -0.74
C ASP A 96 -8.66 -1.10 -0.86
N CYS A 97 -9.75 -1.40 -1.57
CA CYS A 97 -10.24 -2.76 -1.71
C CYS A 97 -9.40 -3.62 -2.66
N TYR A 98 -8.60 -3.00 -3.54
CA TYR A 98 -7.64 -3.76 -4.35
C TYR A 98 -6.61 -4.46 -3.47
N TYR A 99 -6.15 -3.80 -2.42
CA TYR A 99 -5.22 -4.41 -1.45
C TYR A 99 -5.89 -5.54 -0.68
N LEU A 100 -7.11 -5.32 -0.21
CA LEU A 100 -7.89 -6.33 0.52
C LEU A 100 -8.17 -7.55 -0.35
N ASN A 101 -8.51 -7.32 -1.61
CA ASN A 101 -8.77 -8.40 -2.55
C ASN A 101 -7.53 -9.31 -2.73
N ILE A 102 -6.37 -8.72 -2.95
CA ILE A 102 -5.14 -9.49 -3.14
C ILE A 102 -4.79 -10.25 -1.87
N ALA A 103 -4.87 -9.60 -0.71
CA ALA A 103 -4.58 -10.25 0.57
C ALA A 103 -5.51 -11.44 0.79
N SER A 104 -6.79 -11.30 0.49
CA SER A 104 -7.78 -12.35 0.64
C SER A 104 -7.54 -13.50 -0.33
N GLN A 105 -7.35 -13.21 -1.61
CA GLN A 105 -7.19 -14.25 -2.64
C GLN A 105 -5.88 -15.02 -2.49
N MET A 106 -4.82 -14.36 -2.10
CA MET A 106 -3.52 -14.98 -1.93
C MET A 106 -3.28 -15.53 -0.51
N LEU A 107 -4.23 -15.30 0.39
CA LEU A 107 -4.12 -15.71 1.80
C LEU A 107 -2.87 -15.12 2.45
N LEU A 108 -2.63 -13.83 2.19
CA LEU A 108 -1.47 -13.11 2.71
C LEU A 108 -1.90 -12.11 3.77
N PRO A 109 -1.03 -11.83 4.75
CA PRO A 109 -1.28 -10.75 5.69
C PRO A 109 -1.13 -9.40 5.01
N LEU A 110 -1.79 -8.39 5.59
CA LEU A 110 -1.78 -7.02 5.12
C LEU A 110 -1.01 -6.14 6.10
N PHE A 111 -0.13 -5.30 5.58
CA PHE A 111 0.53 -4.27 6.35
C PHE A 111 0.06 -2.90 5.90
N THR A 112 -0.67 -2.20 6.76
CA THR A 112 -1.21 -0.87 6.51
C THR A 112 -1.25 -0.04 7.78
N TYR A 113 -1.17 1.27 7.64
CA TYR A 113 -1.39 2.21 8.73
C TYR A 113 -2.81 2.79 8.73
N ASP A 114 -3.62 2.44 7.71
CA ASP A 114 -5.00 2.92 7.60
C ASP A 114 -5.91 2.11 8.53
N ASP A 115 -6.46 2.77 9.54
CA ASP A 115 -7.32 2.11 10.54
C ASP A 115 -8.60 1.56 9.93
N LYS A 116 -9.20 2.26 8.97
CA LYS A 116 -10.41 1.78 8.30
C LYS A 116 -10.11 0.52 7.49
N MET A 117 -9.00 0.50 6.80
CA MET A 117 -8.57 -0.68 6.03
C MET A 117 -8.31 -1.87 6.97
N LYS A 118 -7.67 -1.63 8.13
CA LYS A 118 -7.46 -2.68 9.13
C LYS A 118 -8.77 -3.28 9.60
N LYS A 119 -9.76 -2.44 9.91
CA LYS A 119 -11.06 -2.90 10.38
C LYS A 119 -11.77 -3.75 9.34
N THR A 120 -11.75 -3.31 8.09
CA THR A 120 -12.34 -4.06 7.00
C THR A 120 -11.62 -5.39 6.80
N ALA A 121 -10.30 -5.39 6.85
CA ALA A 121 -9.49 -6.61 6.74
C ALA A 121 -9.83 -7.61 7.82
N GLU A 122 -9.92 -7.17 9.06
CA GLU A 122 -10.24 -8.03 10.20
C GLU A 122 -11.61 -8.68 10.05
N LYS A 123 -12.62 -7.92 9.61
CA LYS A 123 -13.97 -8.44 9.35
C LYS A 123 -13.98 -9.52 8.27
N ARG A 124 -13.03 -9.48 7.38
CA ARG A 124 -12.93 -10.43 6.26
C ARG A 124 -11.92 -11.54 6.52
N GLY A 125 -11.41 -11.65 7.74
CA GLY A 125 -10.49 -12.72 8.13
C GLY A 125 -9.06 -12.52 7.62
N ILE A 126 -8.72 -11.30 7.20
CA ILE A 126 -7.36 -10.96 6.75
C ILE A 126 -6.55 -10.55 7.96
N LYS A 127 -5.39 -11.18 8.14
CA LYS A 127 -4.48 -10.82 9.23
C LYS A 127 -3.79 -9.50 8.92
N CYS A 128 -3.77 -8.59 9.88
CA CYS A 128 -3.03 -7.33 9.79
C CYS A 128 -1.78 -7.38 10.66
N LEU A 129 -0.71 -6.85 10.11
CA LEU A 129 0.57 -6.74 10.82
C LEU A 129 0.70 -5.42 11.56
#